data_81ae039e944b1191e7448d89d435516c
#
_entry.id   81ae039e944b1191e7448d89d435516c
#
_cell.length_a   1.000
_cell.length_b   1.000
_cell.length_c   1.000
_cell.angle_alpha   90.00
_cell.angle_beta   90.00
_cell.angle_gamma   90.00
#
_symmetry.space_group_name_H-M   'P 1'
#
loop_
_entity.id
_entity.type
_entity.pdbx_description
1 polymer ?
#
loop_
_entity_poly.entity_id
_entity_poly.type
_entity_poly.pdbx_seq_one_letter_code
_entity_poly.pdbx_strand_id
1 'polypeptide(L)'
;MESSSQLTESKMMQVLEWGYEKVIQALPGMELAEELAKRYLEKYDTVDEAIDTFINWQCAKCATSGFITGLGGLLTLPVAIPANISSVIFVQIRMIATIAKMRGYNLKDDQVKTLVVVALTGQAATDILKQAGITIGSKVGINLIKKMPMKVIYQINTKVGFRLITKFDQKGIINLGKLVPIVGGIIDNA
;
A
#
# COMPACT_ATOMS: atom_id res chain seq x y z
N MET A 1 4.55 7.33 -32.90
CA MET A 1 4.24 8.33 -31.85
C MET A 1 3.38 7.62 -30.81
N GLU A 2 4.01 7.03 -29.79
CA GLU A 2 3.27 6.50 -28.64
C GLU A 2 2.70 7.67 -27.87
N SER A 3 1.38 7.80 -27.89
CA SER A 3 0.64 8.68 -27.01
C SER A 3 1.00 8.26 -25.59
N SER A 4 1.81 9.06 -24.88
CA SER A 4 2.02 8.94 -23.45
C SER A 4 0.66 8.96 -22.81
N SER A 5 0.17 7.79 -22.36
CA SER A 5 -1.13 7.68 -21.72
C SER A 5 -1.04 8.46 -20.40
N GLN A 6 -1.56 9.68 -20.42
CA GLN A 6 -1.59 10.54 -19.24
C GLN A 6 -2.22 9.77 -18.07
N LEU A 7 -1.50 9.74 -16.95
CA LEU A 7 -1.96 9.12 -15.72
C LEU A 7 -3.08 10.00 -15.15
N THR A 8 -4.31 9.53 -15.21
CA THR A 8 -5.47 10.24 -14.67
C THR A 8 -5.83 9.72 -13.27
N GLU A 9 -6.56 10.52 -12.49
CA GLU A 9 -7.06 10.11 -11.16
C GLU A 9 -7.89 8.82 -11.25
N SER A 10 -8.77 8.73 -12.24
CA SER A 10 -9.57 7.53 -12.47
C SER A 10 -8.71 6.28 -12.75
N LYS A 11 -7.67 6.40 -13.58
CA LYS A 11 -6.74 5.29 -13.84
C LYS A 11 -5.95 4.91 -12.59
N MET A 12 -5.51 5.90 -11.81
CA MET A 12 -4.80 5.63 -10.55
C MET A 12 -5.71 4.90 -9.57
N MET A 13 -6.95 5.33 -9.39
CA MET A 13 -7.91 4.65 -8.51
C MET A 13 -8.19 3.22 -8.96
N GLN A 14 -8.31 2.96 -10.26
CA GLN A 14 -8.48 1.61 -10.80
C GLN A 14 -7.28 0.70 -10.51
N VAL A 15 -6.05 1.24 -10.59
CA VAL A 15 -4.84 0.47 -10.23
C VAL A 15 -4.78 0.17 -8.75
N LEU A 16 -5.13 1.12 -7.90
CA LEU A 16 -5.17 0.92 -6.46
C LEU A 16 -6.20 -0.15 -6.07
N GLU A 17 -7.40 -0.07 -6.64
CA GLU A 17 -8.47 -1.04 -6.44
C GLU A 17 -8.03 -2.44 -6.88
N TRP A 18 -7.59 -2.56 -8.13
CA TRP A 18 -7.09 -3.79 -8.71
C TRP A 18 -5.91 -4.36 -7.89
N GLY A 19 -4.93 -3.52 -7.53
CA GLY A 19 -3.76 -3.95 -6.77
C GLY A 19 -4.14 -4.51 -5.40
N TYR A 20 -5.09 -3.87 -4.72
CA TYR A 20 -5.58 -4.35 -3.43
C TYR A 20 -6.33 -5.67 -3.56
N GLU A 21 -7.22 -5.82 -4.54
CA GLU A 21 -7.91 -7.09 -4.81
C GLU A 21 -6.94 -8.23 -5.08
N LYS A 22 -5.89 -7.98 -5.89
CA LYS A 22 -4.87 -8.98 -6.18
C LYS A 22 -4.03 -9.35 -4.96
N VAL A 23 -3.83 -8.44 -4.04
CA VAL A 23 -3.15 -8.73 -2.76
C VAL A 23 -4.00 -9.64 -1.87
N ILE A 24 -5.32 -9.45 -1.85
CA ILE A 24 -6.24 -10.29 -1.06
C ILE A 24 -6.45 -11.67 -1.70
N GLN A 25 -6.54 -11.73 -3.03
CA GLN A 25 -6.82 -12.98 -3.77
C GLN A 25 -5.57 -13.81 -4.09
N ALA A 26 -4.39 -13.22 -3.96
CA ALA A 26 -3.09 -13.65 -4.46
C ALA A 26 -3.01 -13.73 -6.01
N LEU A 27 -1.80 -13.53 -6.52
CA LEU A 27 -1.46 -13.84 -7.90
C LEU A 27 -0.97 -15.29 -8.01
N PRO A 28 -1.11 -15.93 -9.17
CA PRO A 28 -0.57 -17.27 -9.38
C PRO A 28 0.92 -17.34 -9.00
N GLY A 29 1.27 -18.29 -8.14
CA GLY A 29 2.64 -18.46 -7.64
C GLY A 29 3.06 -17.50 -6.52
N MET A 30 2.15 -16.67 -6.01
CA MET A 30 2.41 -15.79 -4.86
C MET A 30 1.58 -16.21 -3.65
N GLU A 31 2.21 -16.19 -2.49
CA GLU A 31 1.57 -16.41 -1.20
C GLU A 31 0.61 -15.26 -0.85
N LEU A 32 -0.53 -15.54 -0.23
CA LEU A 32 -1.46 -14.53 0.28
C LEU A 32 -0.78 -13.61 1.31
N ALA A 33 -1.19 -12.35 1.35
CA ALA A 33 -0.68 -11.41 2.36
C ALA A 33 -0.96 -11.90 3.80
N GLU A 34 -2.10 -12.57 4.00
CA GLU A 34 -2.46 -13.18 5.30
C GLU A 34 -1.56 -14.35 5.69
N GLU A 35 -1.26 -15.23 4.75
CA GLU A 35 -0.35 -16.38 4.97
C GLU A 35 1.07 -15.90 5.23
N LEU A 36 1.51 -14.91 4.45
CA LEU A 36 2.81 -14.27 4.63
C LEU A 36 2.94 -13.63 6.01
N ALA A 37 1.91 -12.90 6.47
CA ALA A 37 1.88 -12.30 7.81
C ALA A 37 1.95 -13.38 8.90
N LYS A 38 1.15 -14.45 8.79
CA LYS A 38 1.14 -15.56 9.72
C LYS A 38 2.52 -16.21 9.82
N ARG A 39 3.16 -16.52 8.69
CA ARG A 39 4.49 -17.14 8.64
C ARG A 39 5.57 -16.32 9.35
N TYR A 40 5.52 -14.97 9.24
CA TYR A 40 6.46 -14.12 9.96
C TYR A 40 6.14 -14.07 11.46
N LEU A 41 4.86 -13.96 11.85
CA LEU A 41 4.45 -13.95 13.25
C LEU A 41 4.78 -15.27 13.97
N GLU A 42 4.76 -16.41 13.28
CA GLU A 42 5.15 -17.71 13.84
C GLU A 42 6.66 -17.88 14.00
N LYS A 43 7.46 -17.08 13.30
CA LYS A 43 8.92 -17.19 13.28
C LYS A 43 9.63 -16.30 14.29
N TYR A 44 9.01 -15.20 14.71
CA TYR A 44 9.63 -14.19 15.57
C TYR A 44 8.82 -14.01 16.85
N ASP A 45 9.51 -13.67 17.93
CA ASP A 45 8.90 -13.61 19.28
C ASP A 45 7.99 -12.38 19.46
N THR A 46 8.23 -11.31 18.72
CA THR A 46 7.42 -10.08 18.78
C THR A 46 6.92 -9.67 17.41
N VAL A 47 5.78 -8.99 17.39
CA VAL A 47 5.20 -8.44 16.16
C VAL A 47 6.13 -7.42 15.52
N ASP A 48 6.80 -6.59 16.33
CA ASP A 48 7.73 -5.57 15.86
C ASP A 48 8.94 -6.20 15.15
N GLU A 49 9.55 -7.21 15.74
CA GLU A 49 10.65 -7.95 15.13
C GLU A 49 10.24 -8.63 13.82
N ALA A 50 9.04 -9.24 13.79
CA ALA A 50 8.50 -9.84 12.59
C ALA A 50 8.33 -8.80 11.47
N ILE A 51 7.81 -7.61 11.79
CA ILE A 51 7.60 -6.51 10.85
C ILE A 51 8.95 -5.96 10.35
N ASP A 52 9.89 -5.68 11.23
CA ASP A 52 11.20 -5.11 10.86
C ASP A 52 11.97 -6.08 9.95
N THR A 53 11.97 -7.36 10.29
CA THR A 53 12.62 -8.39 9.46
C THR A 53 11.92 -8.52 8.10
N PHE A 54 10.59 -8.51 8.09
CA PHE A 54 9.81 -8.55 6.86
C PHE A 54 10.14 -7.36 5.95
N ILE A 55 10.16 -6.14 6.48
CA ILE A 55 10.48 -4.92 5.76
C ILE A 55 11.88 -5.02 5.13
N ASN A 56 12.90 -5.34 5.94
CA ASN A 56 14.28 -5.46 5.50
C ASN A 56 14.43 -6.48 4.36
N TRP A 57 13.76 -7.62 4.47
CA TRP A 57 13.79 -8.66 3.44
C TRP A 57 13.09 -8.23 2.15
N GLN A 58 11.94 -7.55 2.24
CA GLN A 58 11.24 -7.03 1.06
C GLN A 58 12.06 -5.93 0.38
N CYS A 59 12.69 -5.03 1.13
CA CYS A 59 13.58 -4.01 0.57
C CYS A 59 14.78 -4.64 -0.16
N ALA A 60 15.39 -5.67 0.41
CA ALA A 60 16.49 -6.39 -0.23
C ALA A 60 16.05 -7.06 -1.54
N LYS A 61 14.87 -7.69 -1.56
CA LYS A 61 14.30 -8.27 -2.79
C LYS A 61 14.03 -7.21 -3.87
N CYS A 62 13.46 -6.08 -3.49
CA CYS A 62 13.16 -4.99 -4.43
C CYS A 62 14.42 -4.35 -5.00
N ALA A 63 15.55 -4.43 -4.31
CA ALA A 63 16.84 -3.94 -4.80
C ALA A 63 17.44 -4.82 -5.91
N THR A 64 16.95 -6.05 -6.06
CA THR A 64 17.35 -6.93 -7.17
C THR A 64 16.55 -6.58 -8.42
N SER A 65 17.25 -6.24 -9.52
CA SER A 65 16.65 -5.75 -10.78
C SER A 65 15.63 -6.72 -11.43
N GLY A 66 15.66 -7.99 -11.07
CA GLY A 66 14.77 -9.01 -11.63
C GLY A 66 13.38 -9.10 -10.97
N PHE A 67 13.20 -8.56 -9.76
CA PHE A 67 11.96 -8.76 -9.02
C PHE A 67 10.79 -7.95 -9.59
N ILE A 68 10.99 -6.67 -9.85
CA ILE A 68 9.95 -5.78 -10.38
C ILE A 68 9.66 -6.09 -11.84
N THR A 69 10.69 -6.40 -12.65
CA THR A 69 10.53 -6.76 -14.07
C THR A 69 9.83 -8.12 -14.24
N GLY A 70 10.11 -9.09 -13.34
CA GLY A 70 9.43 -10.39 -13.34
C GLY A 70 7.94 -10.29 -13.03
N LEU A 71 7.54 -9.35 -12.17
CA LEU A 71 6.13 -9.09 -11.86
C LEU A 71 5.37 -8.46 -13.02
N GLY A 72 6.02 -7.64 -13.85
CA GLY A 72 5.38 -6.95 -14.98
C GLY A 72 4.76 -7.90 -16.01
N GLY A 73 5.30 -9.11 -16.16
CA GLY A 73 4.75 -10.16 -17.04
C GLY A 73 3.55 -10.91 -16.46
N LEU A 74 3.35 -10.86 -15.12
CA LEU A 74 2.25 -11.53 -14.43
C LEU A 74 1.04 -10.62 -14.19
N LEU A 75 1.22 -9.31 -14.36
CA LEU A 75 0.21 -8.31 -14.04
C LEU A 75 -0.57 -7.91 -15.30
N THR A 76 -1.68 -8.58 -15.56
CA THR A 76 -2.66 -8.10 -16.54
C THR A 76 -3.51 -6.99 -15.92
N LEU A 77 -3.26 -5.76 -16.35
CA LEU A 77 -3.97 -4.59 -15.86
C LEU A 77 -5.24 -4.33 -16.65
N PRO A 78 -6.34 -3.93 -15.99
CA PRO A 78 -7.56 -3.52 -16.68
C PRO A 78 -7.43 -2.16 -17.37
N VAL A 79 -6.32 -1.45 -17.18
CA VAL A 79 -6.10 -0.07 -17.65
C VAL A 79 -4.71 0.09 -18.25
N ALA A 80 -4.59 0.90 -19.29
CA ALA A 80 -3.31 1.25 -19.90
C ALA A 80 -2.48 2.16 -18.96
N ILE A 81 -1.71 1.53 -18.07
CA ILE A 81 -0.72 2.17 -17.20
C ILE A 81 0.63 1.48 -17.43
N PRO A 82 1.74 2.23 -17.37
CA PRO A 82 3.06 1.62 -17.48
C PRO A 82 3.26 0.48 -16.47
N ALA A 83 3.71 -0.69 -16.96
CA ALA A 83 3.85 -1.90 -16.15
C ALA A 83 4.78 -1.72 -14.94
N ASN A 84 5.79 -0.84 -15.05
CA ASN A 84 6.68 -0.49 -13.95
C ASN A 84 5.95 0.22 -12.80
N ILE A 85 5.02 1.13 -13.10
CA ILE A 85 4.25 1.85 -12.08
C ILE A 85 3.31 0.89 -11.35
N SER A 86 2.58 0.08 -12.08
CA SER A 86 1.63 -0.88 -11.49
C SER A 86 2.33 -1.96 -10.68
N SER A 87 3.48 -2.46 -11.12
CA SER A 87 4.28 -3.43 -10.36
C SER A 87 4.76 -2.84 -9.03
N VAL A 88 5.25 -1.59 -9.05
CA VAL A 88 5.69 -0.91 -7.83
C VAL A 88 4.51 -0.69 -6.87
N ILE A 89 3.37 -0.20 -7.36
CA ILE A 89 2.16 0.00 -6.55
C ILE A 89 1.70 -1.33 -5.94
N PHE A 90 1.65 -2.40 -6.72
CA PHE A 90 1.25 -3.72 -6.24
C PHE A 90 2.17 -4.22 -5.11
N VAL A 91 3.49 -4.14 -5.29
CA VAL A 91 4.46 -4.55 -4.26
C VAL A 91 4.28 -3.75 -2.98
N GLN A 92 4.08 -2.43 -3.09
CA GLN A 92 3.86 -1.57 -1.94
C GLN A 92 2.55 -1.89 -1.23
N ILE A 93 1.44 -2.06 -1.96
CA ILE A 93 0.16 -2.46 -1.36
C ILE A 93 0.32 -3.78 -0.62
N ARG A 94 0.96 -4.77 -1.25
CA ARG A 94 1.18 -6.09 -0.64
C ARG A 94 1.98 -5.98 0.65
N MET A 95 3.04 -5.18 0.65
CA MET A 95 3.88 -4.98 1.81
C MET A 95 3.12 -4.32 2.96
N ILE A 96 2.39 -3.24 2.69
CA ILE A 96 1.60 -2.51 3.69
C ILE A 96 0.44 -3.38 4.22
N ALA A 97 -0.26 -4.09 3.35
CA ALA A 97 -1.35 -4.99 3.74
C ALA A 97 -0.85 -6.15 4.62
N THR A 98 0.33 -6.70 4.32
CA THR A 98 0.94 -7.74 5.16
C THR A 98 1.27 -7.21 6.56
N ILE A 99 1.81 -6.00 6.66
CA ILE A 99 2.09 -5.34 7.95
C ILE A 99 0.77 -5.07 8.71
N ALA A 100 -0.25 -4.55 8.02
CA ALA A 100 -1.57 -4.35 8.63
C ALA A 100 -2.14 -5.66 9.19
N LYS A 101 -1.99 -6.77 8.47
CA LYS A 101 -2.41 -8.10 8.95
C LYS A 101 -1.60 -8.55 10.16
N MET A 102 -0.28 -8.34 10.19
CA MET A 102 0.58 -8.64 11.36
C MET A 102 0.12 -7.86 12.60
N ARG A 103 -0.39 -6.64 12.42
CA ARG A 103 -0.98 -5.80 13.48
C ARG A 103 -2.42 -6.19 13.85
N GLY A 104 -2.97 -7.26 13.27
CA GLY A 104 -4.29 -7.78 13.59
C GLY A 104 -5.45 -7.11 12.86
N TYR A 105 -5.18 -6.27 11.84
CA TYR A 105 -6.23 -5.67 11.03
C TYR A 105 -6.86 -6.68 10.07
N ASN A 106 -8.17 -6.51 9.83
CA ASN A 106 -8.89 -7.30 8.84
C ASN A 106 -8.79 -6.63 7.46
N LEU A 107 -8.09 -7.27 6.53
CA LEU A 107 -7.87 -6.73 5.19
C LEU A 107 -9.15 -6.63 4.33
N LYS A 108 -10.26 -7.21 4.79
CA LYS A 108 -11.56 -7.11 4.07
C LYS A 108 -12.35 -5.84 4.42
N ASP A 109 -11.92 -5.09 5.43
CA ASP A 109 -12.58 -3.86 5.86
C ASP A 109 -12.18 -2.68 4.95
N ASP A 110 -13.17 -1.92 4.47
CA ASP A 110 -12.94 -0.76 3.60
C ASP A 110 -12.07 0.32 4.27
N GLN A 111 -12.18 0.45 5.60
CA GLN A 111 -11.38 1.34 6.40
C GLN A 111 -9.90 0.93 6.38
N VAL A 112 -9.62 -0.38 6.49
CA VAL A 112 -8.25 -0.91 6.42
C VAL A 112 -7.69 -0.75 5.02
N LYS A 113 -8.48 -1.03 3.98
CA LYS A 113 -8.12 -0.75 2.60
C LYS A 113 -7.73 0.71 2.40
N THR A 114 -8.53 1.64 2.93
CA THR A 114 -8.26 3.08 2.87
C THR A 114 -6.94 3.43 3.55
N LEU A 115 -6.65 2.87 4.72
CA LEU A 115 -5.37 3.09 5.42
C LEU A 115 -4.17 2.59 4.61
N VAL A 116 -4.28 1.39 4.02
CA VAL A 116 -3.23 0.83 3.17
C VAL A 116 -2.95 1.75 1.98
N VAL A 117 -4.00 2.26 1.35
CA VAL A 117 -3.90 3.18 0.21
C VAL A 117 -3.33 4.54 0.62
N VAL A 118 -3.73 5.08 1.78
CA VAL A 118 -3.15 6.32 2.35
C VAL A 118 -1.66 6.14 2.61
N ALA A 119 -1.24 5.01 3.17
CA ALA A 119 0.17 4.74 3.47
C ALA A 119 1.08 4.81 2.24
N LEU A 120 0.56 4.53 1.03
CA LEU A 120 1.30 4.70 -0.23
C LEU A 120 1.74 6.14 -0.50
N THR A 121 1.05 7.13 0.05
CA THR A 121 1.41 8.55 -0.10
C THR A 121 2.65 8.94 0.70
N GLY A 122 3.10 8.08 1.60
CA GLY A 122 4.28 8.29 2.44
C GLY A 122 4.06 9.48 3.39
N GLN A 123 4.97 10.46 3.38
CA GLN A 123 4.91 11.62 4.29
C GLN A 123 3.60 12.41 4.24
N ALA A 124 2.89 12.40 3.11
CA ALA A 124 1.61 13.07 2.98
C ALA A 124 0.44 12.34 3.69
N ALA A 125 0.65 11.08 4.11
CA ALA A 125 -0.39 10.28 4.74
C ALA A 125 -0.95 10.94 6.02
N THR A 126 -0.07 11.48 6.86
CA THR A 126 -0.45 12.16 8.10
C THR A 126 -1.33 13.39 7.84
N ASP A 127 -0.99 14.19 6.83
CA ASP A 127 -1.75 15.39 6.48
C ASP A 127 -3.11 15.04 5.88
N ILE A 128 -3.18 14.01 5.05
CA ILE A 128 -4.43 13.52 4.47
C ILE A 128 -5.38 13.06 5.57
N LEU A 129 -4.89 12.29 6.55
CA LEU A 129 -5.70 11.80 7.66
C LEU A 129 -6.12 12.91 8.61
N LYS A 130 -5.22 13.84 8.95
CA LYS A 130 -5.55 15.03 9.76
C LYS A 130 -6.65 15.87 9.13
N GLN A 131 -6.60 16.10 7.81
CA GLN A 131 -7.65 16.83 7.08
C GLN A 131 -8.99 16.09 7.07
N ALA A 132 -8.98 14.78 7.29
CA ALA A 132 -10.18 13.97 7.48
C ALA A 132 -10.63 13.87 8.95
N GLY A 133 -9.98 14.60 9.87
CA GLY A 133 -10.27 14.59 11.30
C GLY A 133 -9.67 13.42 12.07
N ILE A 134 -8.73 12.70 11.47
CA ILE A 134 -8.10 11.51 12.06
C ILE A 134 -6.71 11.87 12.56
N THR A 135 -6.47 11.74 13.86
CA THR A 135 -5.14 11.92 14.46
C THR A 135 -4.49 10.57 14.67
N ILE A 136 -3.33 10.37 14.04
CA ILE A 136 -2.55 9.14 14.14
C ILE A 136 -1.96 9.02 15.57
N GLY A 137 -1.86 7.80 16.08
CA GLY A 137 -1.20 7.50 17.35
C GLY A 137 -2.06 7.68 18.60
N SER A 138 -3.35 7.97 18.46
CA SER A 138 -4.27 8.02 19.59
C SER A 138 -5.24 6.83 19.59
N LYS A 139 -5.60 6.32 20.79
CA LYS A 139 -6.68 5.31 20.91
C LYS A 139 -8.00 5.79 20.32
N VAL A 140 -8.23 7.10 20.33
CA VAL A 140 -9.39 7.75 19.69
C VAL A 140 -9.28 7.65 18.17
N GLY A 141 -8.07 7.82 17.61
CA GLY A 141 -7.82 7.68 16.17
C GLY A 141 -8.16 6.30 15.63
N ILE A 142 -7.82 5.23 16.36
CA ILE A 142 -8.14 3.85 15.97
C ILE A 142 -9.66 3.64 15.89
N ASN A 143 -10.39 4.14 16.88
CA ASN A 143 -11.85 4.03 16.92
C ASN A 143 -12.52 4.87 15.80
N LEU A 144 -11.96 6.02 15.46
CA LEU A 144 -12.42 6.86 14.36
C LEU A 144 -12.21 6.17 13.02
N ILE A 145 -11.07 5.49 12.84
CA ILE A 145 -10.78 4.70 11.64
C ILE A 145 -11.82 3.59 11.46
N LYS A 146 -12.06 2.80 12.52
CA LYS A 146 -13.04 1.69 12.48
C LYS A 146 -14.47 2.14 12.20
N LYS A 147 -14.81 3.39 12.52
CA LYS A 147 -16.15 3.97 12.35
C LYS A 147 -16.21 5.00 11.23
N MET A 148 -15.19 5.04 10.36
CA MET A 148 -15.10 6.03 9.29
C MET A 148 -16.28 5.90 8.30
N PRO A 149 -17.07 6.97 8.11
CA PRO A 149 -18.17 6.95 7.15
C PRO A 149 -17.66 6.83 5.70
N MET A 150 -18.41 6.19 4.82
CA MET A 150 -18.07 6.02 3.39
C MET A 150 -17.76 7.35 2.69
N LYS A 151 -18.44 8.44 3.05
CA LYS A 151 -18.16 9.78 2.52
C LYS A 151 -16.73 10.24 2.82
N VAL A 152 -16.24 9.97 4.03
CA VAL A 152 -14.86 10.31 4.45
C VAL A 152 -13.86 9.40 3.73
N ILE A 153 -14.15 8.12 3.60
CA ILE A 153 -13.35 7.17 2.81
C ILE A 153 -13.18 7.68 1.38
N TYR A 154 -14.28 8.07 0.73
CA TYR A 154 -14.23 8.62 -0.63
C TYR A 154 -13.36 9.87 -0.73
N GLN A 155 -13.51 10.82 0.19
CA GLN A 155 -12.70 12.05 0.22
C GLN A 155 -11.21 11.76 0.40
N ILE A 156 -10.86 10.81 1.26
CA ILE A 156 -9.48 10.37 1.46
C ILE A 156 -8.93 9.75 0.18
N ASN A 157 -9.65 8.81 -0.41
CA ASN A 157 -9.21 8.10 -1.61
C ASN A 157 -8.99 9.06 -2.80
N THR A 158 -9.84 10.05 -2.98
CA THR A 158 -9.66 11.11 -4.01
C THR A 158 -8.36 11.87 -3.78
N LYS A 159 -8.07 12.31 -2.55
CA LYS A 159 -6.82 13.01 -2.21
C LYS A 159 -5.59 12.12 -2.43
N VAL A 160 -5.69 10.84 -2.08
CA VAL A 160 -4.63 9.85 -2.32
C VAL A 160 -4.36 9.69 -3.81
N GLY A 161 -5.41 9.50 -4.61
CA GLY A 161 -5.30 9.39 -6.06
C GLY A 161 -4.55 10.57 -6.67
N PHE A 162 -4.95 11.78 -6.35
CA PHE A 162 -4.27 13.01 -6.79
C PHE A 162 -2.80 13.06 -6.36
N ARG A 163 -2.51 12.73 -5.10
CA ARG A 163 -1.15 12.77 -4.56
C ARG A 163 -0.24 11.73 -5.22
N LEU A 164 -0.76 10.55 -5.51
CA LEU A 164 0.01 9.50 -6.17
C LEU A 164 0.30 9.86 -7.64
N ILE A 165 -0.65 10.45 -8.37
CA ILE A 165 -0.39 10.94 -9.73
C ILE A 165 0.80 11.89 -9.71
N THR A 166 0.77 12.91 -8.86
CA THR A 166 1.85 13.89 -8.76
C THR A 166 3.19 13.23 -8.42
N LYS A 167 3.17 12.22 -7.55
CA LYS A 167 4.37 11.47 -7.15
C LYS A 167 4.98 10.66 -8.30
N PHE A 168 4.13 10.02 -9.12
CA PHE A 168 4.57 9.16 -10.22
C PHE A 168 4.88 9.93 -11.50
N ASP A 169 4.16 11.04 -11.76
CA ASP A 169 4.36 11.87 -12.94
C ASP A 169 5.68 12.67 -12.86
N GLN A 170 6.01 13.21 -11.69
CA GLN A 170 7.20 14.06 -11.51
C GLN A 170 8.53 13.33 -11.38
N LYS A 171 8.58 12.06 -11.01
CA LYS A 171 9.84 11.40 -10.62
C LYS A 171 10.15 10.09 -11.32
N GLY A 172 9.24 9.48 -12.07
CA GLY A 172 9.46 8.23 -12.84
C GLY A 172 10.09 7.05 -12.10
N ILE A 173 10.68 7.29 -10.91
CA ILE A 173 11.41 6.31 -10.11
C ILE A 173 11.05 6.51 -8.63
N ILE A 174 10.44 5.50 -8.02
CA ILE A 174 10.17 5.49 -6.59
C ILE A 174 11.37 4.97 -5.84
N ASN A 175 11.85 5.75 -4.90
CA ASN A 175 12.85 5.30 -3.94
C ASN A 175 12.12 4.51 -2.84
N LEU A 176 12.00 3.19 -3.03
CA LEU A 176 11.32 2.27 -2.10
C LEU A 176 11.87 2.36 -0.67
N GLY A 177 13.17 2.66 -0.52
CA GLY A 177 13.82 2.81 0.78
C GLY A 177 13.32 3.99 1.63
N LYS A 178 12.61 4.97 1.03
CA LYS A 178 12.05 6.11 1.77
C LYS A 178 10.62 5.89 2.29
N LEU A 179 9.97 4.78 1.92
CA LEU A 179 8.61 4.46 2.35
C LEU A 179 8.57 3.69 3.67
N VAL A 180 9.64 2.98 3.96
CA VAL A 180 9.73 2.05 5.09
C VAL A 180 9.49 2.69 6.47
N PRO A 181 10.06 3.85 6.83
CA PRO A 181 9.87 4.42 8.17
C PRO A 181 8.45 4.91 8.44
N ILE A 182 7.70 5.23 7.39
CA ILE A 182 6.38 5.85 7.53
C ILE A 182 5.28 4.80 7.62
N VAL A 183 5.47 3.67 6.96
CA VAL A 183 4.53 2.54 7.06
C VAL A 183 4.49 2.00 8.48
N GLY A 184 5.65 1.83 9.13
CA GLY A 184 5.74 1.48 10.54
C GLY A 184 4.99 2.49 11.42
N GLY A 185 5.28 3.78 11.30
CA GLY A 185 4.68 4.83 12.15
C GLY A 185 3.17 5.00 12.01
N ILE A 186 2.57 4.72 10.84
CA ILE A 186 1.12 4.82 10.63
C ILE A 186 0.40 3.59 11.19
N ILE A 187 1.00 2.41 11.04
CA ILE A 187 0.39 1.14 11.45
C ILE A 187 0.79 0.75 12.87
N ASP A 188 2.00 1.14 13.33
CA ASP A 188 2.52 0.83 14.67
C ASP A 188 1.85 1.65 15.78
N ASN A 189 1.38 2.87 15.48
CA ASN A 189 0.68 3.73 16.45
C ASN A 189 -0.85 3.63 16.37
N ALA A 190 -1.38 2.70 15.61
CA ALA A 190 -2.78 2.32 15.56
C ALA A 190 -3.00 0.99 16.28
#